data_115db2816ca65f506f3fbd1649b6dfb1
#
_entry.id   115db2816ca65f506f3fbd1649b6dfb1
#
_cell.length_a   1.000
_cell.length_b   1.000
_cell.length_c   1.000
_cell.angle_alpha   90.00
_cell.angle_beta   90.00
_cell.angle_gamma   90.00
#
_symmetry.space_group_name_H-M   'P 1'
#
loop_
_entity.id
_entity.type
_entity.pdbx_description
1 polymer ?
#
loop_
_entity_poly.entity_id
_entity_poly.type
_entity_poly.pdbx_seq_one_letter_code
_entity_poly.pdbx_strand_id
1 'polypeptide(L)'
;ELRRDVLATLDALGIDRAHIVGASMGGMITQEIGVHHPQRVKSLTSIMSTTGNPALPGPTPEAAGVLMAPPPKSREEYIVQFGKTWTVLRAGSFPADEAEDKAVAERIFARGLNPPGVARQLLAIFASGNRRASLAAIKAPTLVIHGDVDPLVRPEGGRDTAAAIPGAKLHIVKR
;
A
#
# COMPACT_ATOMS: atom_id res chain seq x y z
N GLU A 1 11.39 5.25 9.75
CA GLU A 1 11.62 3.95 10.42
C GLU A 1 11.35 2.78 9.48
N LEU A 2 10.15 2.57 8.94
CA LEU A 2 9.79 1.39 8.13
C LEU A 2 10.73 1.10 6.96
N ARG A 3 11.27 2.13 6.27
CA ARG A 3 12.27 1.90 5.22
C ARG A 3 13.57 1.30 5.75
N ARG A 4 13.95 1.62 7.00
CA ARG A 4 15.15 1.07 7.64
C ARG A 4 15.00 -0.41 7.94
N ASP A 5 13.79 -0.85 8.30
CA ASP A 5 13.50 -2.26 8.58
C ASP A 5 13.64 -3.09 7.31
N VAL A 6 13.16 -2.56 6.15
CA VAL A 6 13.34 -3.21 4.85
C VAL A 6 14.83 -3.31 4.50
N LEU A 7 15.59 -2.23 4.68
CA LEU A 7 17.03 -2.24 4.38
C LEU A 7 17.81 -3.17 5.30
N ALA A 8 17.50 -3.18 6.59
CA ALA A 8 18.10 -4.12 7.54
C ALA A 8 17.81 -5.59 7.18
N THR A 9 16.62 -5.87 6.66
CA THR A 9 16.27 -7.21 6.15
C THR A 9 17.14 -7.58 4.94
N LEU A 10 17.31 -6.65 3.98
CA LEU A 10 18.20 -6.87 2.83
C LEU A 10 19.64 -7.11 3.27
N ASP A 11 20.13 -6.33 4.24
CA ASP A 11 21.48 -6.47 4.79
C ASP A 11 21.68 -7.83 5.48
N ALA A 12 20.71 -8.25 6.29
CA ALA A 12 20.73 -9.56 6.95
C ALA A 12 20.75 -10.76 5.97
N LEU A 13 20.17 -10.54 4.77
CA LEU A 13 20.15 -11.54 3.69
C LEU A 13 21.32 -11.42 2.73
N GLY A 14 22.27 -10.50 2.94
CA GLY A 14 23.39 -10.24 2.03
C GLY A 14 22.98 -9.68 0.66
N ILE A 15 21.85 -8.98 0.59
CA ILE A 15 21.31 -8.43 -0.66
C ILE A 15 21.68 -6.96 -0.78
N ASP A 16 22.64 -6.62 -1.64
CA ASP A 16 23.07 -5.24 -1.87
C ASP A 16 22.01 -4.42 -2.60
N ARG A 17 21.39 -4.98 -3.64
CA ARG A 17 20.42 -4.30 -4.49
C ARG A 17 19.26 -5.22 -4.85
N ALA A 18 18.04 -4.68 -4.82
CA ALA A 18 16.83 -5.44 -5.11
C ALA A 18 15.89 -4.72 -6.09
N HIS A 19 15.03 -5.48 -6.75
CA HIS A 19 13.77 -4.98 -7.30
C HIS A 19 12.81 -4.86 -6.13
N ILE A 20 12.29 -3.65 -5.89
CA ILE A 20 11.43 -3.39 -4.73
C ILE A 20 10.00 -3.20 -5.20
N VAL A 21 9.11 -4.02 -4.68
CA VAL A 21 7.67 -3.98 -4.97
C VAL A 21 6.93 -3.69 -3.68
N GLY A 22 6.06 -2.70 -3.70
CA GLY A 22 5.26 -2.34 -2.53
C GLY A 22 3.83 -1.99 -2.90
N ALA A 23 2.87 -2.52 -2.11
CA ALA A 23 1.45 -2.23 -2.27
C ALA A 23 0.98 -1.31 -1.14
N SER A 24 0.12 -0.35 -1.44
CA SER A 24 -0.47 0.60 -0.48
C SER A 24 0.63 1.32 0.34
N MET A 25 0.66 1.16 1.65
CA MET A 25 1.74 1.66 2.51
C MET A 25 3.12 1.14 2.05
N GLY A 26 3.21 -0.11 1.57
CA GLY A 26 4.43 -0.64 0.97
C GLY A 26 4.91 0.19 -0.22
N GLY A 27 4.00 0.72 -1.04
CA GLY A 27 4.31 1.65 -2.12
C GLY A 27 4.90 2.97 -1.60
N MET A 28 4.41 3.50 -0.48
CA MET A 28 4.99 4.67 0.18
C MET A 28 6.42 4.38 0.68
N ILE A 29 6.65 3.18 1.23
CA ILE A 29 7.97 2.75 1.68
C ILE A 29 8.92 2.61 0.49
N THR A 30 8.47 2.07 -0.65
CA THR A 30 9.31 1.98 -1.86
C THR A 30 9.72 3.36 -2.38
N GLN A 31 8.82 4.34 -2.34
CA GLN A 31 9.12 5.73 -2.66
C GLN A 31 10.24 6.27 -1.76
N GLU A 32 10.12 6.11 -0.46
CA GLU A 32 11.12 6.52 0.53
C GLU A 32 12.49 5.85 0.30
N ILE A 33 12.50 4.56 -0.04
CA ILE A 33 13.74 3.85 -0.36
C ILE A 33 14.35 4.41 -1.66
N GLY A 34 13.54 4.61 -2.69
CA GLY A 34 14.00 5.16 -3.96
C GLY A 34 14.62 6.55 -3.86
N VAL A 35 14.08 7.41 -2.98
CA VAL A 35 14.59 8.76 -2.73
C VAL A 35 15.88 8.73 -1.91
N HIS A 36 15.89 7.98 -0.80
CA HIS A 36 16.97 8.09 0.19
C HIS A 36 18.08 7.04 0.02
N HIS A 37 17.81 5.95 -0.70
CA HIS A 37 18.74 4.82 -0.86
C HIS A 37 18.75 4.32 -2.32
N PRO A 38 18.95 5.22 -3.32
CA PRO A 38 18.89 4.84 -4.74
C PRO A 38 19.89 3.76 -5.12
N GLN A 39 21.03 3.68 -4.43
CA GLN A 39 22.06 2.65 -4.62
C GLN A 39 21.57 1.24 -4.27
N ARG A 40 20.50 1.10 -3.46
CA ARG A 40 19.94 -0.19 -3.05
C ARG A 40 18.85 -0.70 -4.02
N VAL A 41 18.49 0.10 -5.03
CA VAL A 41 17.33 -0.15 -5.88
C VAL A 41 17.75 -0.50 -7.30
N LYS A 42 17.27 -1.64 -7.83
CA LYS A 42 17.34 -2.02 -9.25
C LYS A 42 16.15 -1.46 -10.03
N SER A 43 14.95 -1.60 -9.49
CA SER A 43 13.71 -1.00 -9.99
C SER A 43 12.70 -0.87 -8.87
N LEU A 44 11.69 -0.02 -9.05
CA LEU A 44 10.57 0.18 -8.13
C LEU A 44 9.25 -0.21 -8.80
N THR A 45 8.38 -0.86 -8.03
CA THR A 45 6.97 -1.03 -8.41
C THR A 45 6.10 -0.55 -7.26
N SER A 46 5.28 0.47 -7.51
CA SER A 46 4.34 1.04 -6.55
C SER A 46 2.92 0.66 -6.95
N ILE A 47 2.23 -0.10 -6.12
CA ILE A 47 0.89 -0.62 -6.41
C ILE A 47 -0.12 0.04 -5.47
N MET A 48 -1.24 0.55 -6.00
CA MET A 48 -2.37 1.15 -5.25
C MET A 48 -1.92 2.08 -4.12
N SER A 49 -0.99 3.00 -4.42
CA SER A 49 -0.35 3.88 -3.43
C SER A 49 -0.48 5.36 -3.82
N THR A 50 0.00 6.24 -2.97
CA THR A 50 -0.11 7.70 -3.14
C THR A 50 1.18 8.40 -2.75
N THR A 51 1.37 9.62 -3.25
CA THR A 51 2.45 10.53 -2.83
C THR A 51 2.21 11.15 -1.44
N GLY A 52 0.98 11.05 -0.91
CA GLY A 52 0.55 11.78 0.29
C GLY A 52 0.27 13.26 0.03
N ASN A 53 0.11 13.67 -1.23
CA ASN A 53 -0.26 15.03 -1.60
C ASN A 53 -1.69 15.34 -1.08
N PRO A 54 -1.87 16.36 -0.20
CA PRO A 54 -3.16 16.67 0.41
C PRO A 54 -4.20 17.24 -0.57
N ALA A 55 -3.79 17.62 -1.77
CA ALA A 55 -4.71 18.07 -2.81
C ALA A 55 -5.43 16.92 -3.54
N LEU A 56 -5.01 15.67 -3.30
CA LEU A 56 -5.66 14.50 -3.90
C LEU A 56 -6.95 14.14 -3.15
N PRO A 57 -7.93 13.55 -3.85
CA PRO A 57 -9.14 13.10 -3.19
C PRO A 57 -8.83 12.02 -2.14
N GLY A 58 -9.52 12.12 -1.00
CA GLY A 58 -9.47 11.11 0.06
C GLY A 58 -10.25 9.83 -0.32
N PRO A 59 -10.24 8.84 0.56
CA PRO A 59 -11.02 7.62 0.40
C PRO A 59 -12.53 7.92 0.33
N THR A 60 -13.28 7.01 -0.28
CA THR A 60 -14.75 7.07 -0.15
C THR A 60 -15.16 6.87 1.31
N PRO A 61 -16.33 7.39 1.73
CA PRO A 61 -16.81 7.19 3.11
C PRO A 61 -16.89 5.71 3.51
N GLU A 62 -17.28 4.84 2.60
CA GLU A 62 -17.34 3.39 2.83
C GLU A 62 -15.94 2.78 3.05
N ALA A 63 -14.99 3.15 2.18
CA ALA A 63 -13.61 2.66 2.31
C ALA A 63 -12.93 3.20 3.58
N ALA A 64 -13.18 4.47 3.94
CA ALA A 64 -12.72 5.02 5.21
C ALA A 64 -13.35 4.27 6.40
N GLY A 65 -14.63 3.94 6.32
CA GLY A 65 -15.34 3.18 7.36
C GLY A 65 -14.75 1.80 7.63
N VAL A 66 -14.44 1.03 6.59
CA VAL A 66 -13.82 -0.29 6.78
C VAL A 66 -12.37 -0.20 7.27
N LEU A 67 -11.62 0.82 6.86
CA LEU A 67 -10.25 1.04 7.33
C LEU A 67 -10.19 1.41 8.82
N MET A 68 -11.18 2.17 9.28
CA MET A 68 -11.26 2.68 10.66
C MET A 68 -12.17 1.82 11.55
N ALA A 69 -12.61 0.65 11.07
CA ALA A 69 -13.44 -0.25 11.84
C ALA A 69 -12.71 -0.69 13.13
N PRO A 70 -13.43 -0.81 14.26
CA PRO A 70 -12.84 -1.28 15.50
C PRO A 70 -12.27 -2.68 15.34
N PRO A 71 -11.21 -3.02 16.09
CA PRO A 71 -10.61 -4.34 16.01
C PRO A 71 -11.62 -5.42 16.43
N PRO A 72 -11.66 -6.55 15.72
CA PRO A 72 -12.56 -7.65 16.02
C PRO A 72 -12.21 -8.31 17.37
N LYS A 73 -13.21 -8.80 18.05
CA LYS A 73 -13.08 -9.43 19.37
C LYS A 73 -12.99 -10.96 19.31
N SER A 74 -13.38 -11.56 18.19
CA SER A 74 -13.33 -13.01 17.97
C SER A 74 -12.83 -13.35 16.56
N ARG A 75 -12.52 -14.64 16.35
CA ARG A 75 -12.17 -15.18 15.04
C ARG A 75 -13.32 -15.03 14.04
N GLU A 76 -14.53 -15.31 14.47
CA GLU A 76 -15.73 -15.23 13.64
C GLU A 76 -16.00 -13.79 13.22
N GLU A 77 -15.89 -12.84 14.15
CA GLU A 77 -16.01 -11.41 13.88
C GLU A 77 -14.94 -10.93 12.90
N TYR A 78 -13.70 -11.42 13.05
CA TYR A 78 -12.61 -11.09 12.12
C TYR A 78 -12.89 -11.58 10.69
N ILE A 79 -13.36 -12.82 10.53
CA ILE A 79 -13.68 -13.39 9.21
C ILE A 79 -14.79 -12.57 8.54
N VAL A 80 -15.83 -12.22 9.26
CA VAL A 80 -16.93 -11.38 8.73
C VAL A 80 -16.44 -9.99 8.36
N GLN A 81 -15.64 -9.37 9.22
CA GLN A 81 -15.07 -8.04 8.96
C GLN A 81 -14.13 -8.05 7.76
N PHE A 82 -13.30 -9.09 7.63
CA PHE A 82 -12.41 -9.29 6.49
C PHE A 82 -13.18 -9.35 5.18
N GLY A 83 -14.22 -10.19 5.09
CA GLY A 83 -15.08 -10.29 3.90
C GLY A 83 -15.73 -8.96 3.53
N LYS A 84 -16.31 -8.23 4.51
CA LYS A 84 -16.88 -6.89 4.28
C LYS A 84 -15.84 -5.91 3.75
N THR A 85 -14.64 -5.89 4.32
CA THR A 85 -13.56 -5.02 3.89
C THR A 85 -13.19 -5.29 2.42
N TRP A 86 -13.00 -6.55 2.05
CA TRP A 86 -12.65 -6.89 0.68
C TRP A 86 -13.78 -6.67 -0.31
N THR A 87 -15.05 -6.83 0.08
CA THR A 87 -16.20 -6.44 -0.75
C THR A 87 -16.15 -4.96 -1.12
N VAL A 88 -15.86 -4.08 -0.16
CA VAL A 88 -15.72 -2.64 -0.41
C VAL A 88 -14.50 -2.36 -1.29
N LEU A 89 -13.33 -2.92 -0.95
CA LEU A 89 -12.07 -2.63 -1.66
C LEU A 89 -12.06 -3.15 -3.11
N ARG A 90 -12.75 -4.25 -3.41
CA ARG A 90 -12.92 -4.74 -4.79
C ARG A 90 -13.78 -3.82 -5.65
N ALA A 91 -14.59 -2.96 -5.04
CA ALA A 91 -15.43 -1.97 -5.73
C ALA A 91 -16.28 -2.58 -6.87
N GLY A 92 -16.71 -3.83 -6.72
CA GLY A 92 -17.47 -4.56 -7.74
C GLY A 92 -16.68 -4.97 -9.00
N SER A 93 -15.37 -4.79 -9.03
CA SER A 93 -14.54 -5.07 -10.20
C SER A 93 -14.17 -6.53 -10.37
N PHE A 94 -14.02 -7.24 -9.27
CA PHE A 94 -13.64 -8.65 -9.27
C PHE A 94 -14.65 -9.45 -8.46
N PRO A 95 -15.06 -10.64 -8.93
CA PRO A 95 -15.95 -11.50 -8.16
C PRO A 95 -15.29 -11.87 -6.82
N ALA A 96 -16.10 -11.92 -5.78
CA ALA A 96 -15.65 -12.43 -4.51
C ALA A 96 -15.53 -13.95 -4.57
N ASP A 97 -14.43 -14.49 -4.08
CA ASP A 97 -14.34 -15.89 -3.70
C ASP A 97 -14.43 -15.95 -2.18
N GLU A 98 -15.63 -16.18 -1.68
CA GLU A 98 -15.89 -16.19 -0.23
C GLU A 98 -15.12 -17.31 0.49
N ALA A 99 -14.89 -18.43 -0.17
CA ALA A 99 -14.13 -19.54 0.41
C ALA A 99 -12.64 -19.16 0.55
N GLU A 100 -12.06 -18.54 -0.48
CA GLU A 100 -10.67 -18.08 -0.42
C GLU A 100 -10.54 -16.91 0.58
N ASP A 101 -11.45 -15.94 0.58
CA ASP A 101 -11.45 -14.84 1.54
C ASP A 101 -11.48 -15.34 2.98
N LYS A 102 -12.34 -16.32 3.26
CA LYS A 102 -12.40 -16.96 4.58
C LYS A 102 -11.09 -17.68 4.92
N ALA A 103 -10.55 -18.46 3.99
CA ALA A 103 -9.29 -19.17 4.21
C ALA A 103 -8.12 -18.21 4.47
N VAL A 104 -8.06 -17.08 3.74
CA VAL A 104 -7.06 -16.02 3.98
C VAL A 104 -7.26 -15.40 5.35
N ALA A 105 -8.49 -15.03 5.73
CA ALA A 105 -8.79 -14.46 7.03
C ALA A 105 -8.36 -15.40 8.17
N GLU A 106 -8.67 -16.68 8.05
CA GLU A 106 -8.27 -17.69 9.03
C GLU A 106 -6.75 -17.80 9.18
N ARG A 107 -6.02 -17.83 8.07
CA ARG A 107 -4.54 -17.85 8.11
C ARG A 107 -3.95 -16.61 8.77
N ILE A 108 -4.53 -15.43 8.51
CA ILE A 108 -4.06 -14.18 9.12
C ILE A 108 -4.37 -14.20 10.62
N PHE A 109 -5.59 -14.58 11.01
CA PHE A 109 -5.98 -14.66 12.41
C PHE A 109 -5.11 -15.64 13.22
N ALA A 110 -4.79 -16.78 12.64
CA ALA A 110 -3.93 -17.79 13.28
C ALA A 110 -2.48 -17.30 13.52
N ARG A 111 -2.00 -16.33 12.73
CA ARG A 111 -0.69 -15.67 12.94
C ARG A 111 -0.72 -14.65 14.06
N GLY A 112 -1.89 -14.30 14.55
CA GLY A 112 -2.11 -13.29 15.58
C GLY A 112 -2.38 -11.90 15.00
N LEU A 113 -3.31 -11.21 15.64
CA LEU A 113 -3.63 -9.82 15.34
C LEU A 113 -2.84 -8.89 16.25
N ASN A 114 -2.41 -7.76 15.71
CA ASN A 114 -1.73 -6.71 16.48
C ASN A 114 -2.39 -5.34 16.24
N PRO A 115 -3.57 -5.08 16.82
CA PRO A 115 -4.27 -3.80 16.64
C PRO A 115 -3.42 -2.57 16.98
N PRO A 116 -2.63 -2.54 18.07
CA PRO A 116 -1.72 -1.42 18.33
C PRO A 116 -0.66 -1.24 17.24
N GLY A 117 -0.20 -2.34 16.61
CA GLY A 117 0.73 -2.30 15.48
C GLY A 117 0.09 -1.64 14.25
N VAL A 118 -1.15 -2.02 13.94
CA VAL A 118 -1.93 -1.41 12.84
C VAL A 118 -2.12 0.09 13.07
N ALA A 119 -2.47 0.49 14.30
CA ALA A 119 -2.62 1.91 14.66
C ALA A 119 -1.30 2.68 14.48
N ARG A 120 -0.16 2.12 14.90
CA ARG A 120 1.16 2.75 14.68
C ARG A 120 1.51 2.90 13.20
N GLN A 121 1.17 1.92 12.36
CA GLN A 121 1.38 2.00 10.92
C GLN A 121 0.52 3.10 10.29
N LEU A 122 -0.73 3.21 10.70
CA LEU A 122 -1.63 4.27 10.22
C LEU A 122 -1.11 5.66 10.62
N LEU A 123 -0.67 5.82 11.86
CA LEU A 123 -0.02 7.06 12.32
C LEU A 123 1.25 7.38 11.52
N ALA A 124 2.05 6.37 11.18
CA ALA A 124 3.25 6.56 10.36
C ALA A 124 2.90 7.04 8.94
N ILE A 125 1.79 6.56 8.34
CA ILE A 125 1.29 7.06 7.07
C ILE A 125 0.96 8.55 7.15
N PHE A 126 0.19 8.97 8.15
CA PHE A 126 -0.16 10.38 8.33
C PHE A 126 1.07 11.25 8.62
N ALA A 127 1.96 10.79 9.47
CA ALA A 127 3.20 11.52 9.81
C ALA A 127 4.19 11.62 8.63
N SER A 128 4.12 10.72 7.67
CA SER A 128 4.97 10.72 6.47
C SER A 128 4.71 11.91 5.54
N GLY A 129 3.49 12.45 5.55
CA GLY A 129 3.12 13.64 4.81
C GLY A 129 3.26 13.52 3.29
N ASN A 130 3.46 14.69 2.66
CA ASN A 130 3.57 14.82 1.20
C ASN A 130 4.99 14.56 0.72
N ARG A 131 5.18 13.49 -0.05
CA ARG A 131 6.47 13.09 -0.64
C ARG A 131 6.64 13.52 -2.09
N ARG A 132 5.62 14.15 -2.70
CA ARG A 132 5.55 14.41 -4.14
C ARG A 132 6.81 15.08 -4.67
N ALA A 133 7.29 16.13 -4.02
CA ALA A 133 8.45 16.88 -4.47
C ALA A 133 9.74 16.05 -4.44
N SER A 134 9.94 15.20 -3.42
CA SER A 134 11.14 14.39 -3.29
C SER A 134 11.20 13.24 -4.31
N LEU A 135 10.07 12.82 -4.88
CA LEU A 135 10.02 11.73 -5.85
C LEU A 135 10.75 12.05 -7.16
N ALA A 136 10.97 13.34 -7.47
CA ALA A 136 11.77 13.76 -8.62
C ALA A 136 13.24 13.28 -8.53
N ALA A 137 13.73 12.93 -7.36
CA ALA A 137 15.09 12.39 -7.16
C ALA A 137 15.20 10.90 -7.53
N ILE A 138 14.11 10.18 -7.74
CA ILE A 138 14.13 8.76 -8.09
C ILE A 138 14.64 8.60 -9.53
N LYS A 139 15.73 7.82 -9.69
CA LYS A 139 16.36 7.51 -10.99
C LYS A 139 16.14 6.07 -11.44
N ALA A 140 15.72 5.20 -10.52
CA ALA A 140 15.49 3.80 -10.83
C ALA A 140 14.27 3.63 -11.76
N PRO A 141 14.30 2.68 -12.70
CA PRO A 141 13.13 2.34 -13.51
C PRO A 141 11.93 2.08 -12.60
N THR A 142 10.84 2.80 -12.84
CA THR A 142 9.67 2.75 -11.95
C THR A 142 8.40 2.39 -12.70
N LEU A 143 7.64 1.44 -12.16
CA LEU A 143 6.30 1.08 -12.58
C LEU A 143 5.30 1.46 -11.49
N VAL A 144 4.25 2.16 -11.86
CA VAL A 144 3.11 2.46 -10.99
C VAL A 144 1.91 1.69 -11.51
N ILE A 145 1.27 0.91 -10.65
CA ILE A 145 0.07 0.12 -10.96
C ILE A 145 -1.07 0.60 -10.06
N HIS A 146 -2.26 0.85 -10.65
CA HIS A 146 -3.41 1.29 -9.87
C HIS A 146 -4.72 0.82 -10.52
N GLY A 147 -5.70 0.44 -9.71
CA GLY A 147 -7.05 0.16 -10.18
C GLY A 147 -7.81 1.45 -10.50
N ASP A 148 -8.60 1.45 -11.57
CA ASP A 148 -9.34 2.66 -12.01
C ASP A 148 -10.52 3.04 -11.09
N VAL A 149 -10.96 2.13 -10.24
CA VAL A 149 -12.08 2.31 -9.30
C VAL A 149 -11.68 2.11 -7.83
N ASP A 150 -10.39 2.15 -7.50
CA ASP A 150 -9.92 1.99 -6.12
C ASP A 150 -10.63 3.00 -5.20
N PRO A 151 -11.39 2.55 -4.20
CA PRO A 151 -12.18 3.43 -3.36
C PRO A 151 -11.39 3.97 -2.15
N LEU A 152 -10.26 3.31 -1.81
CA LEU A 152 -9.46 3.65 -0.63
C LEU A 152 -8.32 4.61 -0.97
N VAL A 153 -7.47 4.22 -1.90
CA VAL A 153 -6.47 5.11 -2.48
C VAL A 153 -6.92 5.44 -3.89
N ARG A 154 -7.52 6.62 -4.05
CA ARG A 154 -8.09 7.01 -5.33
C ARG A 154 -7.07 6.93 -6.46
N PRO A 155 -7.47 6.59 -7.72
CA PRO A 155 -6.56 6.43 -8.87
C PRO A 155 -5.65 7.64 -9.13
N GLU A 156 -6.08 8.82 -8.68
CA GLU A 156 -5.31 10.06 -8.72
C GLU A 156 -3.99 9.92 -7.95
N GLY A 157 -3.96 9.12 -6.88
CA GLY A 157 -2.72 8.83 -6.13
C GLY A 157 -1.65 8.14 -6.98
N GLY A 158 -2.07 7.15 -7.78
CA GLY A 158 -1.17 6.49 -8.73
C GLY A 158 -0.73 7.41 -9.86
N ARG A 159 -1.66 8.21 -10.41
CA ARG A 159 -1.35 9.20 -11.46
C ARG A 159 -0.36 10.24 -10.96
N ASP A 160 -0.58 10.77 -9.76
CA ASP A 160 0.31 11.76 -9.14
C ASP A 160 1.69 11.17 -8.85
N THR A 161 1.73 9.90 -8.38
CA THR A 161 2.99 9.18 -8.17
C THR A 161 3.78 9.03 -9.47
N ALA A 162 3.14 8.58 -10.55
CA ALA A 162 3.80 8.43 -11.84
C ALA A 162 4.25 9.78 -12.43
N ALA A 163 3.45 10.82 -12.28
CA ALA A 163 3.79 12.17 -12.76
C ALA A 163 4.95 12.80 -11.97
N ALA A 164 5.15 12.41 -10.70
CA ALA A 164 6.20 12.93 -9.85
C ALA A 164 7.55 12.25 -10.06
N ILE A 165 7.60 11.04 -10.63
CA ILE A 165 8.82 10.25 -10.83
C ILE A 165 9.25 10.34 -12.31
N PRO A 166 10.43 10.90 -12.63
CA PRO A 166 10.89 11.00 -14.02
C PRO A 166 10.97 9.63 -14.70
N GLY A 167 10.33 9.49 -15.86
CA GLY A 167 10.36 8.26 -16.64
C GLY A 167 9.53 7.08 -16.07
N ALA A 168 8.74 7.31 -15.03
CA ALA A 168 7.86 6.27 -14.51
C ALA A 168 6.81 5.85 -15.54
N LYS A 169 6.53 4.56 -15.58
CA LYS A 169 5.42 3.99 -16.36
C LYS A 169 4.20 3.83 -15.47
N LEU A 170 3.05 4.25 -15.97
CA LEU A 170 1.76 4.08 -15.29
C LEU A 170 0.95 2.99 -15.98
N HIS A 171 0.48 2.02 -15.21
CA HIS A 171 -0.48 1.02 -15.66
C HIS A 171 -1.75 1.12 -14.84
N ILE A 172 -2.85 1.53 -15.46
CA ILE A 172 -4.17 1.55 -14.85
C ILE A 172 -4.88 0.25 -15.20
N VAL A 173 -5.14 -0.56 -14.18
CA VAL A 173 -5.95 -1.78 -14.32
C VAL A 173 -7.41 -1.34 -14.43
N LYS A 174 -8.02 -1.60 -15.57
CA LYS A 174 -9.42 -1.28 -15.81
C LYS A 174 -10.31 -2.41 -15.31
N ARG A 175 -11.47 -1.99 -14.85
CA ARG A 175 -12.59 -2.84 -14.48
C ARG A 175 -13.12 -3.65 -15.66
#